data_2bc216c0108b1c93db480211423e5220
#
_entry.id   2bc216c0108b1c93db480211423e5220
#
_cell.length_a   1.000
_cell.length_b   1.000
_cell.length_c   1.000
_cell.angle_alpha   90.00
_cell.angle_beta   90.00
_cell.angle_gamma   90.00
#
_symmetry.space_group_name_H-M   'P 1'
#
loop_
_entity.id
_entity.type
_entity.pdbx_description
1 polymer ?
#
loop_
_entity_poly.entity_id
_entity_poly.type
_entity_poly.pdbx_seq_one_letter_code
_entity_poly.pdbx_strand_id
1 'polypeptide(L)'
;MQLIQWFSRPQAPVYVCISRLVLVCILPLVSYAQQLPPQPEQCTFSSPGRCAAQFSKDQKGILTSPLRLRKKDLVWLAPVAAATSAAFMFDRSALDHVSTDPSRVNGFRTASDFTGIYIPVAAAGAALLGGTIRHDEHLRETGALAMTAMIDTQLLTTFIKYSTDRARPSATGATPSSGTFWPNGHSFSADSFPSGHTANAFAVAHVIADEYPGWKVKLAVYSLAAATGFERVAGREHFPSDVLVGGALGYLVGGYVFNHHSTRSKTHVAFAPMFGHGGGGVSLQISRSPN
;
A
#
# COMPACT_ATOMS: atom_id res chain seq x y z
N MET A 1 93.39 -16.97 -12.73
CA MET A 1 92.55 -17.33 -13.89
C MET A 1 91.44 -18.19 -13.42
N GLN A 2 90.36 -17.61 -12.95
CA GLN A 2 89.04 -18.18 -12.77
C GLN A 2 88.10 -17.02 -12.48
N LEU A 3 87.41 -16.59 -13.50
CA LEU A 3 86.30 -15.65 -13.47
C LEU A 3 85.13 -16.36 -14.14
N ILE A 4 83.94 -16.06 -13.61
CA ILE A 4 82.65 -16.34 -14.22
C ILE A 4 82.04 -17.73 -13.99
N GLN A 5 81.28 -17.86 -12.86
CA GLN A 5 80.04 -18.62 -12.81
C GLN A 5 79.12 -17.99 -11.74
N TRP A 6 78.49 -16.92 -12.15
CA TRP A 6 77.41 -16.32 -11.40
C TRP A 6 76.34 -15.86 -12.37
N PHE A 7 75.48 -16.72 -12.85
CA PHE A 7 74.20 -16.36 -13.46
C PHE A 7 73.47 -17.63 -13.88
N SER A 8 72.62 -18.17 -13.01
CA SER A 8 71.39 -18.87 -13.38
C SER A 8 70.64 -19.35 -12.13
N ARG A 9 69.93 -18.42 -11.52
CA ARG A 9 68.73 -18.79 -10.74
C ARG A 9 67.50 -18.48 -11.61
N PRO A 10 66.61 -19.44 -11.84
CA PRO A 10 65.37 -19.16 -12.54
C PRO A 10 64.49 -18.26 -11.67
N GLN A 11 64.17 -17.07 -12.14
CA GLN A 11 63.18 -16.20 -11.54
C GLN A 11 61.83 -16.88 -11.75
N ALA A 12 61.18 -17.26 -10.63
CA ALA A 12 59.80 -17.70 -10.68
C ALA A 12 58.91 -16.53 -11.21
N PRO A 13 58.03 -16.81 -12.16
CA PRO A 13 57.26 -15.72 -12.82
C PRO A 13 56.33 -15.06 -11.83
N VAL A 14 56.44 -13.74 -11.69
CA VAL A 14 55.61 -12.87 -10.90
C VAL A 14 54.10 -13.06 -11.17
N TYR A 15 53.76 -13.62 -12.33
CA TYR A 15 52.38 -13.93 -12.76
C TYR A 15 51.66 -14.97 -11.89
N VAL A 16 52.34 -15.88 -11.19
CA VAL A 16 51.72 -16.89 -10.31
C VAL A 16 51.24 -16.27 -9.02
N CYS A 17 51.90 -15.21 -8.54
CA CYS A 17 51.49 -14.52 -7.29
C CYS A 17 50.27 -13.64 -7.53
N ILE A 18 50.13 -12.99 -8.68
CA ILE A 18 49.01 -12.12 -9.00
C ILE A 18 47.74 -12.94 -9.23
N SER A 19 47.84 -14.10 -9.90
CA SER A 19 46.68 -14.96 -10.14
C SER A 19 46.11 -15.58 -8.85
N ARG A 20 46.96 -15.90 -7.87
CA ARG A 20 46.52 -16.41 -6.56
C ARG A 20 45.94 -15.32 -5.66
N LEU A 21 46.43 -14.09 -5.73
CA LEU A 21 45.87 -12.96 -4.98
C LEU A 21 44.50 -12.54 -5.53
N VAL A 22 44.32 -12.52 -6.87
CA VAL A 22 43.05 -12.22 -7.49
C VAL A 22 42.00 -13.30 -7.19
N LEU A 23 42.40 -14.58 -7.17
CA LEU A 23 41.49 -15.70 -6.87
C LEU A 23 41.03 -15.67 -5.39
N VAL A 24 41.92 -15.29 -4.45
CA VAL A 24 41.59 -15.18 -3.02
C VAL A 24 40.69 -13.97 -2.73
N CYS A 25 40.78 -12.89 -3.52
CA CYS A 25 39.90 -11.73 -3.36
C CYS A 25 38.52 -11.89 -4.02
N ILE A 26 38.42 -12.73 -5.07
CA ILE A 26 37.13 -12.95 -5.77
C ILE A 26 36.26 -13.98 -5.04
N LEU A 27 36.84 -15.02 -4.42
CA LEU A 27 36.10 -16.04 -3.70
C LEU A 27 35.18 -15.51 -2.57
N PRO A 28 35.60 -14.55 -1.69
CA PRO A 28 34.69 -13.98 -0.70
C PRO A 28 33.62 -13.07 -1.32
N LEU A 29 33.89 -12.42 -2.47
CA LEU A 29 32.88 -11.61 -3.18
C LEU A 29 31.77 -12.44 -3.81
N VAL A 30 32.12 -13.62 -4.36
CA VAL A 30 31.15 -14.57 -4.91
C VAL A 30 30.34 -15.22 -3.77
N SER A 31 30.97 -15.52 -2.63
CA SER A 31 30.27 -16.05 -1.45
C SER A 31 29.33 -15.01 -0.79
N TYR A 32 29.68 -13.73 -0.87
CA TYR A 32 28.81 -12.65 -0.37
C TYR A 32 27.61 -12.40 -1.28
N ALA A 33 27.75 -12.61 -2.60
CA ALA A 33 26.65 -12.49 -3.55
C ALA A 33 25.59 -13.61 -3.39
N GLN A 34 25.96 -14.74 -2.81
CA GLN A 34 25.03 -15.86 -2.53
C GLN A 34 24.25 -15.72 -1.21
N GLN A 35 24.57 -14.73 -0.39
CA GLN A 35 23.87 -14.45 0.88
C GLN A 35 22.97 -13.21 0.80
N LEU A 36 22.50 -12.82 -0.37
CA LEU A 36 21.36 -11.90 -0.45
C LEU A 36 20.19 -12.62 0.24
N PRO A 37 19.58 -11.99 1.27
CA PRO A 37 18.41 -12.57 1.90
C PRO A 37 17.39 -12.87 0.82
N PRO A 38 16.66 -13.99 0.91
CA PRO A 38 15.63 -14.32 -0.06
C PRO A 38 14.72 -13.10 -0.20
N GLN A 39 14.57 -12.61 -1.42
CA GLN A 39 13.62 -11.54 -1.74
C GLN A 39 12.27 -11.99 -1.16
N PRO A 40 11.52 -11.14 -0.46
CA PRO A 40 10.20 -11.52 0.01
C PRO A 40 9.45 -12.07 -1.20
N GLU A 41 8.97 -13.32 -1.06
CA GLU A 41 8.30 -14.03 -2.15
C GLU A 41 7.04 -13.27 -2.52
N GLN A 42 7.16 -12.37 -3.49
CA GLN A 42 6.04 -11.58 -3.98
C GLN A 42 5.03 -12.50 -4.65
N CYS A 43 3.77 -12.21 -4.47
CA CYS A 43 2.68 -12.84 -5.19
C CYS A 43 2.91 -12.68 -6.69
N THR A 44 3.01 -13.79 -7.40
CA THR A 44 3.15 -13.82 -8.86
C THR A 44 2.04 -14.67 -9.47
N PHE A 45 1.61 -14.33 -10.69
CA PHE A 45 0.56 -15.10 -11.40
C PHE A 45 0.95 -16.57 -11.62
N SER A 46 2.23 -16.90 -11.58
CA SER A 46 2.73 -18.27 -11.69
C SER A 46 2.55 -19.10 -10.40
N SER A 47 2.15 -18.48 -9.28
CA SER A 47 2.00 -19.17 -8.01
C SER A 47 0.73 -18.74 -7.25
N PRO A 48 -0.48 -19.10 -7.74
CA PRO A 48 -1.75 -18.66 -7.17
C PRO A 48 -1.93 -19.07 -5.70
N GLY A 49 -1.41 -20.23 -5.29
CA GLY A 49 -1.46 -20.66 -3.90
C GLY A 49 -0.66 -19.75 -2.95
N ARG A 50 0.45 -19.18 -3.40
CA ARG A 50 1.23 -18.21 -2.62
C ARG A 50 0.48 -16.89 -2.47
N CYS A 51 -0.18 -16.44 -3.55
CA CYS A 51 -1.03 -15.27 -3.50
C CYS A 51 -2.17 -15.42 -2.49
N ALA A 52 -2.86 -16.56 -2.49
CA ALA A 52 -3.92 -16.85 -1.54
C ALA A 52 -3.40 -16.87 -0.09
N ALA A 53 -2.24 -17.48 0.14
CA ALA A 53 -1.60 -17.49 1.46
C ALA A 53 -1.18 -16.08 1.92
N GLN A 54 -0.65 -15.25 1.03
CA GLN A 54 -0.31 -13.86 1.32
C GLN A 54 -1.58 -13.07 1.71
N PHE A 55 -2.61 -13.08 0.89
CA PHE A 55 -3.87 -12.39 1.20
C PHE A 55 -4.49 -12.87 2.52
N SER A 56 -4.47 -14.18 2.80
CA SER A 56 -4.96 -14.71 4.08
C SER A 56 -4.16 -14.17 5.27
N LYS A 57 -2.83 -14.07 5.14
CA LYS A 57 -1.95 -13.49 6.15
C LYS A 57 -2.22 -12.01 6.35
N ASP A 58 -2.41 -11.26 5.26
CA ASP A 58 -2.71 -9.83 5.29
C ASP A 58 -4.07 -9.56 5.94
N GLN A 59 -5.11 -10.29 5.55
CA GLN A 59 -6.43 -10.18 6.18
C GLN A 59 -6.37 -10.47 7.68
N LYS A 60 -5.65 -11.54 8.10
CA LYS A 60 -5.43 -11.82 9.51
C LYS A 60 -4.69 -10.68 10.21
N GLY A 61 -3.64 -10.13 9.60
CA GLY A 61 -2.87 -8.99 10.11
C GLY A 61 -3.75 -7.74 10.29
N ILE A 62 -4.55 -7.41 9.29
CA ILE A 62 -5.46 -6.26 9.26
C ILE A 62 -6.56 -6.45 10.32
N LEU A 63 -7.25 -7.59 10.36
CA LEU A 63 -8.32 -7.88 11.31
C LEU A 63 -7.84 -7.93 12.77
N THR A 64 -6.59 -8.33 13.01
CA THR A 64 -6.01 -8.33 14.36
C THR A 64 -5.33 -7.01 14.73
N SER A 65 -5.20 -6.06 13.81
CA SER A 65 -4.55 -4.77 14.07
C SER A 65 -5.21 -3.97 15.20
N PRO A 66 -6.55 -3.96 15.38
CA PRO A 66 -7.18 -3.28 16.51
C PRO A 66 -6.72 -3.79 17.88
N LEU A 67 -6.33 -5.06 17.98
CA LEU A 67 -5.82 -5.65 19.22
C LEU A 67 -4.39 -5.22 19.56
N ARG A 68 -3.70 -4.57 18.62
CA ARG A 68 -2.31 -4.10 18.76
C ARG A 68 -2.20 -2.59 18.90
N LEU A 69 -3.34 -1.89 19.07
CA LEU A 69 -3.38 -0.43 19.21
C LEU A 69 -2.58 0.02 20.43
N ARG A 70 -1.77 1.05 20.23
CA ARG A 70 -0.98 1.71 21.26
C ARG A 70 -1.61 3.05 21.61
N LYS A 71 -1.30 3.57 22.79
CA LYS A 71 -1.82 4.90 23.23
C LYS A 71 -1.51 6.01 22.22
N LYS A 72 -0.39 5.96 21.51
CA LYS A 72 -0.04 6.91 20.47
C LYS A 72 -0.98 6.87 19.25
N ASP A 73 -1.59 5.73 18.98
CA ASP A 73 -2.46 5.56 17.82
C ASP A 73 -3.82 6.25 18.07
N LEU A 74 -4.19 6.47 19.35
CA LEU A 74 -5.41 7.19 19.73
C LEU A 74 -5.41 8.65 19.24
N VAL A 75 -4.24 9.25 19.05
CA VAL A 75 -4.12 10.64 18.53
C VAL A 75 -4.76 10.77 17.15
N TRP A 76 -4.70 9.71 16.36
CA TRP A 76 -5.29 9.68 15.01
C TRP A 76 -6.66 9.02 14.99
N LEU A 77 -6.86 7.99 15.78
CA LEU A 77 -8.12 7.24 15.82
C LEU A 77 -9.24 8.03 16.48
N ALA A 78 -8.95 8.79 17.54
CA ALA A 78 -9.99 9.56 18.23
C ALA A 78 -10.64 10.65 17.35
N PRO A 79 -9.88 11.48 16.58
CA PRO A 79 -10.48 12.41 15.62
C PRO A 79 -11.30 11.72 14.54
N VAL A 80 -10.82 10.59 13.99
CA VAL A 80 -11.55 9.83 12.98
C VAL A 80 -12.85 9.26 13.55
N ALA A 81 -12.80 8.68 14.76
CA ALA A 81 -13.99 8.17 15.45
C ALA A 81 -15.00 9.29 15.74
N ALA A 82 -14.52 10.44 16.21
CA ALA A 82 -15.38 11.61 16.47
C ALA A 82 -16.03 12.12 15.18
N ALA A 83 -15.25 12.27 14.10
CA ALA A 83 -15.75 12.70 12.80
C ALA A 83 -16.77 11.70 12.24
N THR A 84 -16.51 10.40 12.38
CA THR A 84 -17.44 9.35 11.95
C THR A 84 -18.73 9.38 12.75
N SER A 85 -18.64 9.52 14.07
CA SER A 85 -19.83 9.64 14.95
C SER A 85 -20.66 10.87 14.59
N ALA A 86 -20.01 12.01 14.37
CA ALA A 86 -20.68 13.22 13.90
C ALA A 86 -21.33 12.98 12.52
N ALA A 87 -20.63 12.35 11.58
CA ALA A 87 -21.19 12.06 10.27
C ALA A 87 -22.44 11.18 10.34
N PHE A 88 -22.48 10.16 11.22
CA PHE A 88 -23.70 9.37 11.46
C PHE A 88 -24.88 10.22 11.92
N MET A 89 -24.63 11.25 12.74
CA MET A 89 -25.69 12.17 13.20
C MET A 89 -26.23 13.05 12.07
N PHE A 90 -25.37 13.39 11.11
CA PHE A 90 -25.70 14.29 9.99
C PHE A 90 -26.02 13.56 8.68
N ASP A 91 -25.96 12.24 8.62
CA ASP A 91 -26.15 11.45 7.39
C ASP A 91 -27.45 11.81 6.66
N ARG A 92 -28.56 11.95 7.39
CA ARG A 92 -29.86 12.29 6.80
C ARG A 92 -29.90 13.74 6.31
N SER A 93 -29.51 14.70 7.17
CA SER A 93 -29.55 16.11 6.82
C SER A 93 -28.60 16.45 5.66
N ALA A 94 -27.47 15.73 5.55
CA ALA A 94 -26.58 15.87 4.40
C ALA A 94 -27.26 15.44 3.10
N LEU A 95 -28.03 14.36 3.12
CA LEU A 95 -28.76 13.88 1.94
C LEU A 95 -29.94 14.77 1.54
N ASP A 96 -30.52 15.54 2.47
CA ASP A 96 -31.57 16.51 2.17
C ASP A 96 -31.07 17.66 1.27
N HIS A 97 -29.74 17.90 1.30
CA HIS A 97 -29.06 18.91 0.48
C HIS A 97 -28.52 18.34 -0.85
N VAL A 98 -28.57 17.03 -1.04
CA VAL A 98 -28.11 16.37 -2.27
C VAL A 98 -29.25 16.32 -3.30
N SER A 99 -28.93 16.67 -4.52
CA SER A 99 -29.89 16.66 -5.64
C SER A 99 -30.59 15.31 -5.78
N THR A 100 -31.89 15.35 -6.08
CA THR A 100 -32.70 14.18 -6.46
C THR A 100 -32.93 14.08 -7.95
N ASP A 101 -32.39 15.03 -8.73
CA ASP A 101 -32.48 15.00 -10.20
C ASP A 101 -31.77 13.76 -10.77
N PRO A 102 -32.48 12.90 -11.52
CA PRO A 102 -31.92 11.62 -11.99
C PRO A 102 -30.66 11.78 -12.85
N SER A 103 -30.61 12.85 -13.68
CA SER A 103 -29.48 13.10 -14.56
C SER A 103 -28.21 13.42 -13.77
N ARG A 104 -28.31 14.29 -12.76
CA ARG A 104 -27.19 14.63 -11.89
C ARG A 104 -26.75 13.45 -11.04
N VAL A 105 -27.70 12.74 -10.44
CA VAL A 105 -27.42 11.56 -9.61
C VAL A 105 -26.68 10.50 -10.43
N ASN A 106 -27.16 10.17 -11.63
CA ASN A 106 -26.53 9.20 -12.51
C ASN A 106 -25.14 9.68 -13.00
N GLY A 107 -24.99 10.99 -13.26
CA GLY A 107 -23.69 11.58 -13.60
C GLY A 107 -22.65 11.34 -12.49
N PHE A 108 -23.00 11.59 -11.22
CA PHE A 108 -22.11 11.35 -10.09
C PHE A 108 -21.85 9.86 -9.85
N ARG A 109 -22.82 8.97 -10.05
CA ARG A 109 -22.61 7.52 -10.01
C ARG A 109 -21.57 7.09 -11.02
N THR A 110 -21.74 7.47 -12.27
CA THR A 110 -20.79 7.17 -13.35
C THR A 110 -19.40 7.74 -13.02
N ALA A 111 -19.32 9.02 -12.61
CA ALA A 111 -18.04 9.62 -12.22
C ALA A 111 -17.34 8.82 -11.12
N SER A 112 -18.07 8.42 -10.08
CA SER A 112 -17.51 7.64 -8.97
C SER A 112 -17.06 6.23 -9.36
N ASP A 113 -17.66 5.62 -10.37
CA ASP A 113 -17.18 4.34 -10.90
C ASP A 113 -15.83 4.53 -11.60
N PHE A 114 -15.67 5.66 -12.33
CA PHE A 114 -14.38 6.00 -12.94
C PHE A 114 -13.32 6.29 -11.89
N THR A 115 -13.58 7.17 -10.94
CA THR A 115 -12.58 7.62 -9.95
C THR A 115 -12.29 6.57 -8.88
N GLY A 116 -13.27 5.73 -8.52
CA GLY A 116 -13.16 4.75 -7.45
C GLY A 116 -12.77 3.33 -7.90
N ILE A 117 -12.94 2.99 -9.20
CA ILE A 117 -12.61 1.67 -9.73
C ILE A 117 -11.72 1.76 -10.96
N TYR A 118 -12.21 2.35 -12.06
CA TYR A 118 -11.52 2.24 -13.35
C TYR A 118 -10.16 2.95 -13.35
N ILE A 119 -10.07 4.17 -12.82
CA ILE A 119 -8.80 4.90 -12.73
C ILE A 119 -7.81 4.19 -11.79
N PRO A 120 -8.16 3.79 -10.55
CA PRO A 120 -7.27 3.03 -9.67
C PRO A 120 -6.77 1.72 -10.30
N VAL A 121 -7.67 0.92 -10.91
CA VAL A 121 -7.30 -0.34 -11.57
C VAL A 121 -6.38 -0.08 -12.76
N ALA A 122 -6.73 0.90 -13.61
CA ALA A 122 -5.92 1.25 -14.78
C ALA A 122 -4.54 1.79 -14.36
N ALA A 123 -4.46 2.63 -13.34
CA ALA A 123 -3.21 3.17 -12.83
C ALA A 123 -2.31 2.06 -12.27
N ALA A 124 -2.87 1.18 -11.43
CA ALA A 124 -2.14 0.05 -10.85
C ALA A 124 -1.67 -0.94 -11.95
N GLY A 125 -2.56 -1.28 -12.89
CA GLY A 125 -2.25 -2.15 -14.02
C GLY A 125 -1.22 -1.54 -14.97
N ALA A 126 -1.35 -0.27 -15.31
CA ALA A 126 -0.40 0.44 -16.16
C ALA A 126 0.98 0.57 -15.50
N ALA A 127 1.04 0.80 -14.19
CA ALA A 127 2.29 0.83 -13.44
C ALA A 127 2.95 -0.56 -13.43
N LEU A 128 2.19 -1.61 -13.16
CA LEU A 128 2.69 -2.99 -13.17
C LEU A 128 3.22 -3.40 -14.54
N LEU A 129 2.43 -3.23 -15.60
CA LEU A 129 2.80 -3.59 -16.96
C LEU A 129 3.91 -2.69 -17.52
N GLY A 130 3.79 -1.36 -17.31
CA GLY A 130 4.78 -0.40 -17.78
C GLY A 130 6.12 -0.59 -17.10
N GLY A 131 6.13 -0.87 -15.79
CA GLY A 131 7.33 -1.22 -15.04
C GLY A 131 7.98 -2.50 -15.55
N THR A 132 7.18 -3.52 -15.84
CA THR A 132 7.68 -4.80 -16.41
C THR A 132 8.30 -4.59 -17.79
N ILE A 133 7.64 -3.84 -18.68
CA ILE A 133 8.12 -3.60 -20.06
C ILE A 133 9.38 -2.73 -20.07
N ARG A 134 9.46 -1.74 -19.18
CA ARG A 134 10.59 -0.81 -19.08
C ARG A 134 11.72 -1.29 -18.19
N HIS A 135 11.57 -2.45 -17.55
CA HIS A 135 12.47 -2.97 -16.52
C HIS A 135 12.65 -1.97 -15.34
N ASP A 136 11.61 -1.20 -15.04
CA ASP A 136 11.56 -0.28 -13.92
C ASP A 136 10.92 -0.98 -12.72
N GLU A 137 11.77 -1.48 -11.83
CA GLU A 137 11.36 -2.26 -10.65
C GLU A 137 10.50 -1.42 -9.69
N HIS A 138 10.79 -0.10 -9.55
CA HIS A 138 10.01 0.76 -8.67
C HIS A 138 8.58 0.95 -9.19
N LEU A 139 8.42 1.23 -10.48
CA LEU A 139 7.10 1.38 -11.10
C LEU A 139 6.32 0.05 -11.05
N ARG A 140 7.00 -1.08 -11.30
CA ARG A 140 6.41 -2.42 -11.24
C ARG A 140 5.93 -2.75 -9.81
N GLU A 141 6.77 -2.47 -8.81
CA GLU A 141 6.44 -2.66 -7.40
C GLU A 141 5.23 -1.80 -6.99
N THR A 142 5.22 -0.52 -7.35
CA THR A 142 4.08 0.38 -7.09
C THR A 142 2.77 -0.20 -7.63
N GLY A 143 2.77 -0.69 -8.87
CA GLY A 143 1.58 -1.32 -9.47
C GLY A 143 1.14 -2.57 -8.72
N ALA A 144 2.08 -3.44 -8.35
CA ALA A 144 1.80 -4.67 -7.61
C ALA A 144 1.22 -4.38 -6.22
N LEU A 145 1.81 -3.42 -5.48
CA LEU A 145 1.34 -2.99 -4.17
C LEU A 145 -0.05 -2.36 -4.24
N ALA A 146 -0.30 -1.51 -5.24
CA ALA A 146 -1.61 -0.90 -5.43
C ALA A 146 -2.70 -1.95 -5.72
N MET A 147 -2.42 -2.94 -6.56
CA MET A 147 -3.34 -4.06 -6.82
C MET A 147 -3.59 -4.88 -5.55
N THR A 148 -2.55 -5.21 -4.79
CA THR A 148 -2.66 -5.93 -3.51
C THR A 148 -3.53 -5.15 -2.53
N ALA A 149 -3.28 -3.84 -2.37
CA ALA A 149 -4.06 -2.99 -1.48
C ALA A 149 -5.54 -2.91 -1.88
N MET A 150 -5.85 -2.86 -3.18
CA MET A 150 -7.23 -2.92 -3.67
C MET A 150 -7.92 -4.23 -3.31
N ILE A 151 -7.26 -5.37 -3.53
CA ILE A 151 -7.83 -6.70 -3.24
C ILE A 151 -8.08 -6.84 -1.74
N ASP A 152 -7.11 -6.50 -0.90
CA ASP A 152 -7.23 -6.58 0.55
C ASP A 152 -8.34 -5.65 1.07
N THR A 153 -8.42 -4.44 0.54
CA THR A 153 -9.48 -3.47 0.88
C THR A 153 -10.85 -4.01 0.47
N GLN A 154 -10.97 -4.59 -0.73
CA GLN A 154 -12.23 -5.14 -1.22
C GLN A 154 -12.70 -6.33 -0.39
N LEU A 155 -11.80 -7.23 0.01
CA LEU A 155 -12.11 -8.35 0.88
C LEU A 155 -12.62 -7.86 2.25
N LEU A 156 -11.90 -6.92 2.86
CA LEU A 156 -12.28 -6.33 4.16
C LEU A 156 -13.61 -5.60 4.08
N THR A 157 -13.80 -4.73 3.10
CA THR A 157 -15.04 -3.96 2.95
C THR A 157 -16.23 -4.87 2.67
N THR A 158 -16.05 -5.92 1.87
CA THR A 158 -17.08 -6.92 1.59
C THR A 158 -17.50 -7.66 2.87
N PHE A 159 -16.53 -8.07 3.68
CA PHE A 159 -16.80 -8.70 4.98
C PHE A 159 -17.60 -7.77 5.90
N ILE A 160 -17.23 -6.49 6.00
CA ILE A 160 -17.94 -5.51 6.84
C ILE A 160 -19.35 -5.24 6.28
N LYS A 161 -19.51 -5.13 4.95
CA LYS A 161 -20.82 -4.94 4.31
C LYS A 161 -21.80 -6.05 4.68
N TYR A 162 -21.39 -7.30 4.57
CA TYR A 162 -22.22 -8.44 4.94
C TYR A 162 -22.52 -8.50 6.45
N SER A 163 -21.59 -8.01 7.27
CA SER A 163 -21.79 -7.97 8.73
C SER A 163 -22.74 -6.84 9.17
N THR A 164 -22.78 -5.74 8.44
CA THR A 164 -23.53 -4.53 8.81
C THR A 164 -24.86 -4.40 8.08
N ASP A 165 -24.98 -4.96 6.87
CA ASP A 165 -26.18 -4.95 6.04
C ASP A 165 -26.93 -3.62 6.07
N ARG A 166 -26.23 -2.50 5.82
CA ARG A 166 -26.78 -1.14 5.90
C ARG A 166 -27.49 -0.76 4.61
N ALA A 167 -28.74 -0.29 4.71
CA ALA A 167 -29.50 0.20 3.57
C ALA A 167 -28.85 1.44 2.92
N ARG A 168 -28.85 1.49 1.59
CA ARG A 168 -28.36 2.65 0.82
C ARG A 168 -29.34 3.80 0.86
N PRO A 169 -28.87 5.06 0.65
CA PRO A 169 -29.75 6.22 0.47
C PRO A 169 -30.73 6.06 -0.69
N SER A 170 -30.36 5.31 -1.73
CA SER A 170 -31.16 5.05 -2.94
C SER A 170 -32.11 3.86 -2.82
N ALA A 171 -32.10 3.11 -1.72
CA ALA A 171 -32.95 1.93 -1.54
C ALA A 171 -34.43 2.32 -1.56
N THR A 172 -35.22 1.63 -2.41
CA THR A 172 -36.67 1.78 -2.50
C THR A 172 -37.35 0.73 -1.62
N GLY A 173 -38.36 1.13 -0.81
CA GLY A 173 -39.23 0.18 -0.10
C GLY A 173 -39.09 0.12 1.42
N ALA A 174 -37.94 0.28 2.01
CA ALA A 174 -37.81 0.69 3.42
C ALA A 174 -37.89 2.22 3.45
N THR A 175 -38.29 2.86 4.54
CA THR A 175 -38.30 4.32 4.63
C THR A 175 -37.05 4.88 3.91
N PRO A 176 -37.24 5.53 2.75
CA PRO A 176 -36.09 5.96 1.93
C PRO A 176 -35.17 6.81 2.82
N SER A 177 -33.88 6.68 2.66
CA SER A 177 -32.88 7.44 3.44
C SER A 177 -32.71 7.10 4.92
N SER A 178 -33.24 6.01 5.43
CA SER A 178 -33.10 5.70 6.88
C SER A 178 -31.68 5.34 7.30
N GLY A 179 -30.84 4.84 6.38
CA GLY A 179 -29.50 4.33 6.72
C GLY A 179 -29.55 3.24 7.81
N THR A 180 -30.66 2.50 7.87
CA THR A 180 -30.91 1.49 8.88
C THR A 180 -29.96 0.31 8.65
N PHE A 181 -29.36 -0.16 9.73
CA PHE A 181 -28.60 -1.40 9.75
C PHE A 181 -29.58 -2.57 9.91
N TRP A 182 -29.33 -3.65 9.17
CA TRP A 182 -30.16 -4.89 9.16
C TRP A 182 -31.65 -4.61 8.90
N PRO A 183 -32.02 -3.91 7.82
CA PRO A 183 -33.41 -3.48 7.58
C PRO A 183 -34.37 -4.65 7.41
N ASN A 184 -33.90 -5.81 6.95
CA ASN A 184 -34.68 -7.04 6.70
C ASN A 184 -34.09 -8.25 7.44
N GLY A 185 -33.47 -8.06 8.58
CA GLY A 185 -32.61 -9.05 9.20
C GLY A 185 -31.31 -9.21 8.42
N HIS A 186 -30.56 -10.27 8.60
CA HIS A 186 -29.33 -10.53 7.85
C HIS A 186 -29.62 -11.06 6.44
N SER A 187 -30.24 -10.26 5.58
CA SER A 187 -30.62 -10.67 4.21
C SER A 187 -29.47 -10.53 3.21
N PHE A 188 -28.35 -9.93 3.60
CA PHE A 188 -27.20 -9.61 2.74
C PHE A 188 -27.56 -8.79 1.49
N SER A 189 -28.72 -8.12 1.50
CA SER A 189 -29.25 -7.35 0.37
C SER A 189 -28.84 -5.87 0.42
N ALA A 190 -28.43 -5.40 1.58
CA ALA A 190 -28.02 -4.02 1.81
C ALA A 190 -26.50 -3.94 1.98
N ASP A 191 -25.84 -3.06 1.25
CA ASP A 191 -24.39 -3.03 1.13
C ASP A 191 -23.80 -1.62 1.17
N SER A 192 -24.48 -0.70 1.90
CA SER A 192 -24.03 0.69 1.96
C SER A 192 -22.73 0.88 2.75
N PHE A 193 -22.59 0.23 3.90
CA PHE A 193 -21.48 0.49 4.82
C PHE A 193 -20.41 -0.61 4.80
N PRO A 194 -19.14 -0.25 4.67
CA PRO A 194 -18.58 1.05 4.29
C PRO A 194 -18.54 1.24 2.76
N SER A 195 -18.19 2.46 2.30
CA SER A 195 -18.04 2.73 0.87
C SER A 195 -16.81 2.04 0.27
N GLY A 196 -17.03 1.03 -0.56
CA GLY A 196 -15.95 0.27 -1.21
C GLY A 196 -15.18 1.08 -2.27
N HIS A 197 -15.87 1.92 -3.08
CA HIS A 197 -15.22 2.80 -4.06
C HIS A 197 -14.25 3.77 -3.38
N THR A 198 -14.70 4.43 -2.32
CA THR A 198 -13.87 5.35 -1.54
C THR A 198 -12.71 4.62 -0.89
N ALA A 199 -12.96 3.43 -0.33
CA ALA A 199 -11.91 2.63 0.30
C ALA A 199 -10.82 2.23 -0.72
N ASN A 200 -11.20 1.74 -1.90
CA ASN A 200 -10.24 1.40 -2.97
C ASN A 200 -9.45 2.63 -3.44
N ALA A 201 -10.11 3.77 -3.65
CA ALA A 201 -9.45 5.00 -4.06
C ALA A 201 -8.40 5.45 -3.03
N PHE A 202 -8.74 5.43 -1.73
CA PHE A 202 -7.80 5.80 -0.67
C PHE A 202 -6.69 4.78 -0.47
N ALA A 203 -6.92 3.49 -0.67
CA ALA A 203 -5.89 2.46 -0.58
C ALA A 203 -4.82 2.65 -1.65
N VAL A 204 -5.23 2.84 -2.90
CA VAL A 204 -4.31 3.11 -4.01
C VAL A 204 -3.62 4.46 -3.83
N ALA A 205 -4.35 5.50 -3.42
CA ALA A 205 -3.78 6.81 -3.15
C ALA A 205 -2.67 6.75 -2.10
N HIS A 206 -2.86 5.96 -1.03
CA HIS A 206 -1.87 5.80 0.03
C HIS A 206 -0.60 5.12 -0.49
N VAL A 207 -0.73 4.01 -1.21
CA VAL A 207 0.42 3.32 -1.80
C VAL A 207 1.21 4.25 -2.72
N ILE A 208 0.54 4.98 -3.64
CA ILE A 208 1.21 5.91 -4.54
C ILE A 208 1.87 7.06 -3.77
N ALA A 209 1.19 7.59 -2.74
CA ALA A 209 1.70 8.70 -1.92
C ALA A 209 2.96 8.34 -1.14
N ASP A 210 3.13 7.08 -0.75
CA ASP A 210 4.29 6.60 0.00
C ASP A 210 5.40 6.10 -0.93
N GLU A 211 5.07 5.54 -2.10
CA GLU A 211 6.06 5.23 -3.13
C GLU A 211 6.66 6.49 -3.76
N TYR A 212 5.87 7.56 -3.88
CA TYR A 212 6.28 8.87 -4.42
C TYR A 212 6.02 9.98 -3.40
N PRO A 213 6.86 10.17 -2.38
CA PRO A 213 6.56 10.99 -1.19
C PRO A 213 6.57 12.51 -1.42
N GLY A 214 6.34 12.97 -2.64
CA GLY A 214 6.22 14.38 -2.98
C GLY A 214 4.87 14.98 -2.57
N TRP A 215 4.85 16.22 -2.04
CA TRP A 215 3.60 16.88 -1.62
C TRP A 215 2.59 17.05 -2.77
N LYS A 216 3.07 17.28 -4.00
CA LYS A 216 2.22 17.39 -5.20
C LYS A 216 1.51 16.07 -5.52
N VAL A 217 2.24 14.95 -5.41
CA VAL A 217 1.68 13.61 -5.61
C VAL A 217 0.63 13.33 -4.54
N LYS A 218 0.97 13.55 -3.27
CA LYS A 218 0.03 13.38 -2.15
C LYS A 218 -1.24 14.20 -2.34
N LEU A 219 -1.11 15.47 -2.71
CA LEU A 219 -2.25 16.32 -2.98
C LEU A 219 -3.10 15.77 -4.12
N ALA A 220 -2.51 15.38 -5.24
CA ALA A 220 -3.23 14.89 -6.41
C ALA A 220 -4.00 13.59 -6.09
N VAL A 221 -3.33 12.58 -5.53
CA VAL A 221 -3.95 11.26 -5.30
C VAL A 221 -5.02 11.31 -4.22
N TYR A 222 -4.80 12.05 -3.12
CA TYR A 222 -5.81 12.17 -2.07
C TYR A 222 -6.97 13.09 -2.46
N SER A 223 -6.75 14.10 -3.29
CA SER A 223 -7.85 14.90 -3.85
C SER A 223 -8.75 14.07 -4.75
N LEU A 224 -8.17 13.20 -5.59
CA LEU A 224 -8.95 12.29 -6.43
C LEU A 224 -9.73 11.27 -5.58
N ALA A 225 -9.11 10.70 -4.55
CA ALA A 225 -9.80 9.80 -3.63
C ALA A 225 -10.91 10.49 -2.85
N ALA A 226 -10.72 11.74 -2.43
CA ALA A 226 -11.76 12.54 -1.78
C ALA A 226 -12.92 12.90 -2.74
N ALA A 227 -12.59 13.19 -4.01
CA ALA A 227 -13.61 13.40 -5.05
C ALA A 227 -14.49 12.15 -5.22
N THR A 228 -13.89 10.94 -5.26
CA THR A 228 -14.65 9.68 -5.27
C THR A 228 -15.66 9.63 -4.10
N GLY A 229 -15.22 9.97 -2.90
CA GLY A 229 -16.10 10.00 -1.71
C GLY A 229 -17.26 10.97 -1.88
N PHE A 230 -16.97 12.20 -2.33
CA PHE A 230 -18.00 13.20 -2.62
C PHE A 230 -19.01 12.71 -3.68
N GLU A 231 -18.52 12.14 -4.77
CA GLU A 231 -19.34 11.60 -5.86
C GLU A 231 -20.25 10.47 -5.38
N ARG A 232 -19.81 9.62 -4.45
CA ARG A 232 -20.64 8.56 -3.86
C ARG A 232 -21.80 9.11 -3.04
N VAL A 233 -21.59 10.21 -2.30
CA VAL A 233 -22.66 10.90 -1.58
C VAL A 233 -23.58 11.62 -2.55
N ALA A 234 -23.03 12.38 -3.50
CA ALA A 234 -23.79 13.12 -4.50
C ALA A 234 -24.59 12.21 -5.45
N GLY A 235 -24.09 11.00 -5.73
CA GLY A 235 -24.79 9.92 -6.45
C GLY A 235 -25.82 9.17 -5.60
N ARG A 236 -26.02 9.55 -4.32
CA ARG A 236 -26.96 8.90 -3.37
C ARG A 236 -26.74 7.40 -3.20
N GLU A 237 -25.49 6.97 -3.36
CA GLU A 237 -25.09 5.56 -3.20
C GLU A 237 -24.64 5.25 -1.77
N HIS A 238 -24.07 6.26 -1.07
CA HIS A 238 -23.52 6.14 0.26
C HIS A 238 -23.86 7.36 1.11
N PHE A 239 -23.89 7.15 2.42
CA PHE A 239 -23.95 8.23 3.40
C PHE A 239 -22.55 8.83 3.63
N PRO A 240 -22.44 10.08 4.13
CA PRO A 240 -21.16 10.66 4.53
C PRO A 240 -20.36 9.79 5.50
N SER A 241 -21.02 9.14 6.45
CA SER A 241 -20.37 8.22 7.41
C SER A 241 -19.77 6.98 6.70
N ASP A 242 -20.45 6.42 5.68
CA ASP A 242 -19.93 5.28 4.88
C ASP A 242 -18.64 5.65 4.15
N VAL A 243 -18.61 6.88 3.64
CA VAL A 243 -17.46 7.44 2.90
C VAL A 243 -16.28 7.70 3.83
N LEU A 244 -16.50 8.28 5.00
CA LEU A 244 -15.44 8.53 5.98
C LEU A 244 -14.82 7.23 6.47
N VAL A 245 -15.64 6.23 6.82
CA VAL A 245 -15.13 4.94 7.25
C VAL A 245 -14.44 4.22 6.10
N GLY A 246 -15.02 4.25 4.89
CA GLY A 246 -14.39 3.68 3.70
C GLY A 246 -13.02 4.30 3.43
N GLY A 247 -12.92 5.62 3.44
CA GLY A 247 -11.65 6.32 3.25
C GLY A 247 -10.61 5.99 4.33
N ALA A 248 -11.02 5.94 5.59
CA ALA A 248 -10.14 5.56 6.70
C ALA A 248 -9.64 4.11 6.57
N LEU A 249 -10.52 3.17 6.22
CA LEU A 249 -10.15 1.77 5.99
C LEU A 249 -9.17 1.64 4.82
N GLY A 250 -9.47 2.28 3.69
CA GLY A 250 -8.57 2.26 2.53
C GLY A 250 -7.19 2.85 2.86
N TYR A 251 -7.15 3.97 3.56
CA TYR A 251 -5.91 4.58 4.03
C TYR A 251 -5.09 3.61 4.90
N LEU A 252 -5.74 2.97 5.88
CA LEU A 252 -5.07 2.02 6.79
C LEU A 252 -4.59 0.77 6.07
N VAL A 253 -5.39 0.20 5.17
CA VAL A 253 -5.01 -0.99 4.40
C VAL A 253 -3.88 -0.67 3.42
N GLY A 254 -3.94 0.47 2.69
CA GLY A 254 -2.86 0.90 1.82
C GLY A 254 -1.54 1.07 2.56
N GLY A 255 -1.58 1.70 3.74
CA GLY A 255 -0.42 1.83 4.63
C GLY A 255 0.08 0.48 5.16
N TYR A 256 -0.82 -0.44 5.51
CA TYR A 256 -0.45 -1.79 5.91
C TYR A 256 0.31 -2.50 4.79
N VAL A 257 -0.24 -2.52 3.58
CA VAL A 257 0.37 -3.18 2.42
C VAL A 257 1.75 -2.55 2.10
N PHE A 258 1.83 -1.22 2.05
CA PHE A 258 3.11 -0.55 1.84
C PHE A 258 4.14 -0.94 2.91
N ASN A 259 3.79 -0.87 4.19
CA ASN A 259 4.71 -1.14 5.29
C ASN A 259 5.19 -2.60 5.35
N HIS A 260 4.38 -3.56 4.89
CA HIS A 260 4.73 -4.98 4.96
C HIS A 260 5.33 -5.53 3.68
N HIS A 261 5.02 -4.94 2.53
CA HIS A 261 5.41 -5.49 1.23
C HIS A 261 6.33 -4.61 0.40
N SER A 262 6.38 -3.27 0.66
CA SER A 262 7.29 -2.39 -0.08
C SER A 262 8.75 -2.62 0.31
N THR A 263 9.59 -2.68 -0.72
CA THR A 263 11.05 -2.73 -0.53
C THR A 263 11.60 -1.43 0.04
N ARG A 264 10.90 -0.29 -0.17
CA ARG A 264 11.30 1.04 0.33
C ARG A 264 10.99 1.23 1.81
N SER A 265 9.88 0.67 2.29
CA SER A 265 9.48 0.76 3.70
C SER A 265 10.53 0.16 4.66
N LYS A 266 11.37 -0.74 4.18
CA LYS A 266 12.39 -1.46 4.97
C LYS A 266 13.73 -0.74 5.00
N THR A 267 13.85 0.42 4.37
CA THR A 267 15.09 1.20 4.33
C THR A 267 15.10 2.21 5.46
N HIS A 268 15.93 1.98 6.47
CA HIS A 268 16.18 2.92 7.56
C HIS A 268 17.47 3.68 7.29
N VAL A 269 17.39 5.01 7.34
CA VAL A 269 18.53 5.89 7.27
C VAL A 269 18.84 6.36 8.68
N ALA A 270 20.02 6.00 9.20
CA ALA A 270 20.49 6.43 10.50
C ALA A 270 21.78 7.24 10.37
N PHE A 271 21.85 8.35 11.09
CA PHE A 271 23.10 9.11 11.27
C PHE A 271 23.74 8.67 12.58
N ALA A 272 24.95 8.15 12.52
CA ALA A 272 25.70 7.78 13.70
C ALA A 272 26.98 8.63 13.80
N PRO A 273 27.27 9.23 14.96
CA PRO A 273 28.54 9.91 15.16
C PRO A 273 29.67 8.88 15.15
N MET A 274 30.72 9.19 14.41
CA MET A 274 31.97 8.43 14.41
C MET A 274 33.04 9.19 15.17
N PHE A 275 33.64 8.57 16.17
CA PHE A 275 34.78 9.13 16.91
C PHE A 275 36.00 8.23 16.65
N GLY A 276 37.05 8.80 16.06
CA GLY A 276 38.33 8.10 15.81
C GLY A 276 39.53 8.92 16.33
N HIS A 277 40.69 8.28 16.45
CA HIS A 277 41.93 8.86 17.03
C HIS A 277 42.49 10.08 16.29
N GLY A 278 41.80 10.58 15.25
CA GLY A 278 42.24 11.76 14.47
C GLY A 278 41.13 12.73 14.11
N GLY A 279 39.92 12.56 14.62
CA GLY A 279 38.80 13.46 14.33
C GLY A 279 37.42 12.79 14.51
N GLY A 280 36.39 13.64 14.61
CA GLY A 280 35.01 13.20 14.64
C GLY A 280 34.34 13.38 13.25
N GLY A 281 33.45 12.47 12.88
CA GLY A 281 32.67 12.52 11.66
C GLY A 281 31.24 12.03 11.91
N VAL A 282 30.40 12.11 10.89
CA VAL A 282 29.05 11.54 10.90
C VAL A 282 29.00 10.47 9.81
N SER A 283 28.64 9.25 10.18
CA SER A 283 28.37 8.18 9.20
C SER A 283 26.89 8.15 8.85
N LEU A 284 26.61 8.03 7.58
CA LEU A 284 25.29 7.72 7.06
C LEU A 284 25.17 6.20 6.95
N GLN A 285 24.34 5.61 7.81
CA GLN A 285 24.03 4.19 7.73
C GLN A 285 22.68 4.01 7.06
N ILE A 286 22.68 3.34 5.91
CA ILE A 286 21.47 2.91 5.23
C ILE A 286 21.31 1.43 5.54
N SER A 287 20.40 1.08 6.45
CA SER A 287 20.11 -0.30 6.78
C SER A 287 18.75 -0.70 6.23
N ARG A 288 18.70 -1.88 5.62
CA ARG A 288 17.46 -2.55 5.24
C ARG A 288 17.11 -3.51 6.35
N SER A 289 15.96 -3.33 7.01
CA SER A 289 15.49 -4.27 8.02
C SER A 289 15.11 -5.59 7.33
N PRO A 290 15.68 -6.73 7.73
CA PRO A 290 15.13 -8.04 7.35
C PRO A 290 13.77 -8.23 8.06
N ASN A 291 12.82 -8.82 7.40
CA ASN A 291 11.55 -9.27 7.99
C ASN A 291 11.79 -10.47 8.90
#